data_cd360b44fd045e73c8567e44a363f25e
#
_entry.id   cd360b44fd045e73c8567e44a363f25e
#
_cell.length_a   1.000
_cell.length_b   1.000
_cell.length_c   1.000
_cell.angle_alpha   90.00
_cell.angle_beta   90.00
_cell.angle_gamma   90.00
#
_symmetry.space_group_name_H-M   'P 1'
#
loop_
_entity.id
_entity.type
_entity.pdbx_description
1 polymer ?
#
loop_
_entity_poly.entity_id
_entity_poly.type
_entity_poly.pdbx_seq_one_letter_code
_entity_poly.pdbx_strand_id
1 'polypeptide(L)'
;MLRLGILGSTKGTDLEAIITAIQKGTLNAKINLVVSNKENALLLKRAENNNIKKEFISDNSISREKYGNILTQRFKNNDVDVILLIGFMRILSKSFCDDWNNKILNVHPSLLPKYAGGINNNVHKEVLKNNDNETGCTIHYVTADVDSGPVLVQKKCKVQPNDTVESLKHRVQLLEGQAFIEALHLIEKKNYA
;
A
#
# COMPACT_ATOMS: atom_id res chain seq x y z
N MET A 1 -7.26 13.54 -13.28
CA MET A 1 -6.03 12.72 -13.10
C MET A 1 -5.63 12.73 -11.63
N LEU A 2 -5.54 11.56 -10.99
CA LEU A 2 -5.12 11.42 -9.59
C LEU A 2 -3.61 11.60 -9.45
N ARG A 3 -3.16 12.36 -8.43
CA ARG A 3 -1.75 12.56 -8.10
C ARG A 3 -1.39 11.69 -6.90
N LEU A 4 -0.58 10.66 -7.13
CA LEU A 4 -0.28 9.63 -6.16
C LEU A 4 1.04 9.90 -5.42
N GLY A 5 1.02 9.71 -4.10
CA GLY A 5 2.18 9.54 -3.25
C GLY A 5 2.32 8.07 -2.89
N ILE A 6 3.53 7.54 -2.92
CA ILE A 6 3.82 6.17 -2.51
C ILE A 6 4.70 6.20 -1.27
N LEU A 7 4.33 5.42 -0.26
CA LEU A 7 5.12 5.26 0.97
C LEU A 7 5.38 3.77 1.19
N GLY A 8 6.65 3.37 1.25
CA GLY A 8 6.99 1.96 1.40
C GLY A 8 8.37 1.71 2.00
N SER A 9 8.58 0.50 2.55
CA SER A 9 9.82 0.08 3.21
C SER A 9 10.51 -1.09 2.51
N THR A 10 9.87 -1.72 1.50
CA THR A 10 10.27 -3.03 0.98
C THR A 10 10.50 -3.03 -0.54
N LYS A 11 10.17 -4.15 -1.20
CA LYS A 11 10.42 -4.37 -2.64
C LYS A 11 9.53 -3.51 -3.55
N GLY A 12 8.33 -3.12 -3.10
CA GLY A 12 7.41 -2.31 -3.90
C GLY A 12 6.87 -3.04 -5.13
N THR A 13 6.49 -4.29 -5.02
CA THR A 13 5.98 -5.09 -6.16
C THR A 13 4.72 -4.48 -6.77
N ASP A 14 3.83 -3.95 -5.95
CA ASP A 14 2.57 -3.36 -6.42
C ASP A 14 2.78 -2.05 -7.17
N LEU A 15 3.90 -1.35 -6.90
CA LEU A 15 4.27 -0.14 -7.64
C LEU A 15 4.42 -0.41 -9.14
N GLU A 16 4.97 -1.57 -9.54
CA GLU A 16 5.13 -1.94 -10.95
C GLU A 16 3.78 -2.11 -11.66
N ALA A 17 2.80 -2.72 -10.98
CA ALA A 17 1.45 -2.87 -11.54
C ALA A 17 0.79 -1.50 -11.78
N ILE A 18 0.94 -0.57 -10.83
CA ILE A 18 0.41 0.79 -10.92
C ILE A 18 1.11 1.57 -12.05
N ILE A 19 2.45 1.52 -12.13
CA ILE A 19 3.22 2.16 -13.21
C ILE A 19 2.77 1.63 -14.57
N THR A 20 2.66 0.30 -14.70
CA THR A 20 2.21 -0.34 -15.94
C THR A 20 0.81 0.11 -16.35
N ALA A 21 -0.13 0.23 -15.41
CA ALA A 21 -1.49 0.68 -15.68
C ALA A 21 -1.52 2.15 -16.16
N ILE A 22 -0.70 3.01 -15.54
CA ILE A 22 -0.53 4.41 -15.95
C ILE A 22 0.05 4.51 -17.36
N GLN A 23 1.15 3.77 -17.65
CA GLN A 23 1.80 3.77 -18.95
C GLN A 23 0.91 3.26 -20.09
N LYS A 24 0.04 2.27 -19.78
CA LYS A 24 -0.96 1.74 -20.73
C LYS A 24 -2.18 2.65 -20.89
N GLY A 25 -2.28 3.73 -20.13
CA GLY A 25 -3.44 4.62 -20.13
C GLY A 25 -4.71 4.01 -19.54
N THR A 26 -4.61 2.86 -18.86
CA THR A 26 -5.75 2.22 -18.19
C THR A 26 -6.04 2.80 -16.81
N LEU A 27 -5.12 3.55 -16.24
CA LEU A 27 -5.29 4.29 -14.99
C LEU A 27 -4.92 5.76 -15.22
N ASN A 28 -5.88 6.67 -15.05
CA ASN A 28 -5.68 8.12 -15.21
C ASN A 28 -5.09 8.72 -13.92
N ALA A 29 -3.82 8.41 -13.70
CA ALA A 29 -3.07 8.87 -12.52
C ALA A 29 -1.63 9.23 -12.88
N LYS A 30 -0.95 9.94 -11.96
CA LYS A 30 0.48 10.22 -12.01
C LYS A 30 1.07 9.99 -10.62
N ILE A 31 2.24 9.36 -10.57
CA ILE A 31 2.98 9.22 -9.32
C ILE A 31 3.88 10.45 -9.17
N ASN A 32 3.55 11.30 -8.20
CA ASN A 32 4.26 12.55 -7.96
C ASN A 32 5.47 12.37 -7.04
N LEU A 33 5.40 11.42 -6.09
CA LEU A 33 6.49 11.18 -5.14
C LEU A 33 6.45 9.75 -4.60
N VAL A 34 7.63 9.11 -4.56
CA VAL A 34 7.84 7.84 -3.85
C VAL A 34 8.77 8.09 -2.66
N VAL A 35 8.32 7.73 -1.46
CA VAL A 35 9.08 7.88 -0.22
C VAL A 35 9.36 6.52 0.41
N SER A 36 10.58 6.35 0.91
CA SER A 36 10.94 5.19 1.74
C SER A 36 11.66 5.64 3.01
N ASN A 37 11.42 4.91 4.12
CA ASN A 37 12.20 5.01 5.35
C ASN A 37 13.42 4.08 5.36
N LYS A 38 13.68 3.38 4.25
CA LYS A 38 14.85 2.52 4.05
C LYS A 38 15.60 2.98 2.80
N GLU A 39 16.85 3.40 2.99
CA GLU A 39 17.69 3.97 1.94
C GLU A 39 17.86 3.03 0.74
N ASN A 40 18.07 1.75 1.01
CA ASN A 40 18.29 0.73 -0.01
C ASN A 40 17.01 -0.04 -0.41
N ALA A 41 15.83 0.54 -0.16
CA ALA A 41 14.59 -0.11 -0.58
C ALA A 41 14.52 -0.26 -2.10
N LEU A 42 14.20 -1.46 -2.59
CA LEU A 42 13.99 -1.70 -4.02
C LEU A 42 12.88 -0.83 -4.60
N LEU A 43 11.92 -0.41 -3.78
CA LEU A 43 10.90 0.57 -4.13
C LEU A 43 11.50 1.85 -4.72
N LEU A 44 12.57 2.41 -4.09
CA LEU A 44 13.23 3.62 -4.57
C LEU A 44 13.95 3.39 -5.91
N LYS A 45 14.56 2.21 -6.09
CA LYS A 45 15.20 1.84 -7.36
C LYS A 45 14.18 1.69 -8.48
N ARG A 46 12.99 1.13 -8.19
CA ARG A 46 11.89 1.06 -9.17
C ARG A 46 11.41 2.44 -9.59
N ALA A 47 11.26 3.36 -8.64
CA ALA A 47 10.90 4.75 -8.93
C ALA A 47 11.95 5.41 -9.85
N GLU A 48 13.25 5.25 -9.55
CA GLU A 48 14.35 5.77 -10.34
C GLU A 48 14.35 5.22 -11.78
N ASN A 49 14.21 3.92 -11.94
CA ASN A 49 14.18 3.26 -13.25
C ASN A 49 13.00 3.73 -14.13
N ASN A 50 11.96 4.30 -13.53
CA ASN A 50 10.78 4.84 -14.22
C ASN A 50 10.74 6.38 -14.24
N ASN A 51 11.86 7.06 -13.91
CA ASN A 51 11.98 8.53 -13.86
C ASN A 51 10.93 9.19 -12.93
N ILE A 52 10.56 8.50 -11.84
CA ILE A 52 9.64 9.00 -10.82
C ILE A 52 10.45 9.63 -9.69
N LYS A 53 10.03 10.81 -9.24
CA LYS A 53 10.64 11.49 -8.10
C LYS A 53 10.62 10.60 -6.86
N LYS A 54 11.78 10.46 -6.21
CA LYS A 54 11.93 9.61 -5.04
C LYS A 54 12.66 10.35 -3.92
N GLU A 55 12.33 9.99 -2.67
CA GLU A 55 13.02 10.52 -1.49
C GLU A 55 13.25 9.39 -0.47
N PHE A 56 14.44 9.33 0.10
CA PHE A 56 14.70 8.60 1.33
C PHE A 56 14.54 9.55 2.51
N ILE A 57 13.67 9.19 3.45
CA ILE A 57 13.43 9.95 4.67
C ILE A 57 13.61 8.99 5.85
N SER A 58 14.76 9.07 6.52
CA SER A 58 15.05 8.22 7.67
C SER A 58 14.03 8.44 8.80
N ASP A 59 13.59 7.36 9.38
CA ASP A 59 12.73 7.35 10.57
C ASP A 59 13.53 7.04 11.86
N ASN A 60 14.86 6.93 11.75
CA ASN A 60 15.73 6.64 12.88
C ASN A 60 15.76 7.82 13.84
N SER A 61 15.66 7.52 15.14
CA SER A 61 15.79 8.48 16.25
C SER A 61 14.78 9.64 16.22
N ILE A 62 13.68 9.53 15.46
CA ILE A 62 12.61 10.52 15.47
C ILE A 62 11.28 9.90 15.90
N SER A 63 10.46 10.70 16.58
CA SER A 63 9.15 10.25 17.01
C SER A 63 8.23 9.99 15.81
N ARG A 64 7.20 9.17 16.02
CA ARG A 64 6.18 8.87 15.02
C ARG A 64 5.48 10.13 14.52
N GLU A 65 5.19 11.05 15.45
CA GLU A 65 4.59 12.36 15.16
C GLU A 65 5.50 13.23 14.29
N LYS A 66 6.76 13.36 14.66
CA LYS A 66 7.73 14.15 13.88
C LYS A 66 7.90 13.59 12.47
N TYR A 67 7.97 12.25 12.34
CA TYR A 67 8.06 11.61 11.04
C TYR A 67 6.80 11.85 10.21
N GLY A 68 5.61 11.73 10.80
CA GLY A 68 4.33 12.04 10.14
C GLY A 68 4.27 13.47 9.61
N ASN A 69 4.71 14.45 10.41
CA ASN A 69 4.74 15.86 10.00
C ASN A 69 5.68 16.08 8.79
N ILE A 70 6.86 15.44 8.78
CA ILE A 70 7.78 15.50 7.64
C ILE A 70 7.12 14.92 6.39
N LEU A 71 6.50 13.74 6.50
CA LEU A 71 5.79 13.09 5.39
C LEU A 71 4.66 13.99 4.85
N THR A 72 3.84 14.56 5.75
CA THR A 72 2.75 15.47 5.37
C THR A 72 3.28 16.64 4.55
N GLN A 73 4.35 17.30 4.99
CA GLN A 73 4.96 18.40 4.25
C GLN A 73 5.46 17.95 2.87
N ARG A 74 6.15 16.80 2.80
CA ARG A 74 6.68 16.28 1.53
C ARG A 74 5.57 15.96 0.54
N PHE A 75 4.53 15.28 0.96
CA PHE A 75 3.42 14.95 0.07
C PHE A 75 2.62 16.17 -0.35
N LYS A 76 2.34 17.12 0.56
CA LYS A 76 1.68 18.39 0.21
C LYS A 76 2.50 19.20 -0.78
N ASN A 77 3.81 19.34 -0.58
CA ASN A 77 4.72 20.08 -1.47
C ASN A 77 4.90 19.42 -2.86
N ASN A 78 4.45 18.19 -3.02
CA ASN A 78 4.45 17.49 -4.30
C ASN A 78 3.03 17.26 -4.84
N ASP A 79 2.04 18.06 -4.36
CA ASP A 79 0.66 18.04 -4.85
C ASP A 79 0.02 16.64 -4.84
N VAL A 80 0.29 15.83 -3.82
CA VAL A 80 -0.28 14.48 -3.70
C VAL A 80 -1.75 14.56 -3.28
N ASP A 81 -2.61 13.80 -3.94
CA ASP A 81 -4.03 13.68 -3.60
C ASP A 81 -4.31 12.44 -2.73
N VAL A 82 -3.64 11.33 -3.05
CA VAL A 82 -3.84 10.02 -2.41
C VAL A 82 -2.48 9.37 -2.14
N ILE A 83 -2.32 8.81 -0.95
CA ILE A 83 -1.12 8.09 -0.53
C ILE A 83 -1.40 6.59 -0.55
N LEU A 84 -0.52 5.80 -1.16
CA LEU A 84 -0.56 4.34 -1.16
C LEU A 84 0.56 3.80 -0.27
N LEU A 85 0.20 2.99 0.71
CA LEU A 85 1.16 2.24 1.52
C LEU A 85 1.49 0.93 0.80
N ILE A 86 2.73 0.80 0.31
CA ILE A 86 3.20 -0.38 -0.41
C ILE A 86 4.32 -1.04 0.40
N GLY A 87 3.93 -2.01 1.22
CA GLY A 87 4.87 -2.70 2.13
C GLY A 87 5.54 -1.73 3.10
N PHE A 88 4.82 -0.75 3.62
CA PHE A 88 5.31 0.17 4.64
C PHE A 88 5.24 -0.50 6.00
N MET A 89 6.40 -0.65 6.64
CA MET A 89 6.59 -1.47 7.84
C MET A 89 6.69 -0.63 9.13
N ARG A 90 5.89 0.43 9.22
CA ARG A 90 5.79 1.27 10.41
C ARG A 90 4.35 1.74 10.63
N ILE A 91 3.93 1.87 11.88
CA ILE A 91 2.64 2.45 12.23
C ILE A 91 2.73 3.97 12.07
N LEU A 92 1.78 4.55 11.35
CA LEU A 92 1.66 6.00 11.16
C LEU A 92 1.19 6.71 12.44
N SER A 93 1.48 7.99 12.56
CA SER A 93 0.94 8.79 13.67
C SER A 93 -0.53 9.10 13.47
N LYS A 94 -1.23 9.34 14.58
CA LYS A 94 -2.64 9.77 14.53
C LYS A 94 -2.80 11.06 13.75
N SER A 95 -1.94 12.05 13.99
CA SER A 95 -1.96 13.33 13.29
C SER A 95 -1.81 13.17 11.77
N PHE A 96 -0.90 12.29 11.31
CA PHE A 96 -0.76 12.00 9.89
C PHE A 96 -2.02 11.36 9.29
N CYS A 97 -2.64 10.41 10.00
CA CYS A 97 -3.89 9.78 9.55
C CYS A 97 -5.04 10.80 9.50
N ASP A 98 -5.11 11.71 10.47
CA ASP A 98 -6.13 12.78 10.51
C ASP A 98 -5.93 13.79 9.37
N ASP A 99 -4.68 14.24 9.11
CA ASP A 99 -4.32 15.15 8.00
C ASP A 99 -4.67 14.61 6.62
N TRP A 100 -4.60 13.28 6.49
CA TRP A 100 -4.84 12.54 5.24
C TRP A 100 -6.07 11.63 5.32
N ASN A 101 -7.07 12.04 6.13
CA ASN A 101 -8.29 11.27 6.32
C ASN A 101 -8.96 10.93 4.97
N ASN A 102 -9.29 9.65 4.77
CA ASN A 102 -9.84 9.10 3.53
C ASN A 102 -8.94 9.29 2.28
N LYS A 103 -7.65 9.53 2.47
CA LYS A 103 -6.66 9.71 1.39
C LYS A 103 -5.45 8.79 1.49
N ILE A 104 -5.40 7.91 2.49
CA ILE A 104 -4.35 6.90 2.61
C ILE A 104 -4.98 5.54 2.38
N LEU A 105 -4.42 4.77 1.44
CA LEU A 105 -4.80 3.39 1.19
C LEU A 105 -3.67 2.45 1.61
N ASN A 106 -4.04 1.34 2.22
CA ASN A 106 -3.12 0.24 2.52
C ASN A 106 -3.61 -1.05 1.87
N VAL A 107 -2.68 -1.91 1.47
CA VAL A 107 -2.98 -3.28 1.11
C VAL A 107 -2.64 -4.20 2.28
N HIS A 108 -3.62 -4.95 2.76
CA HIS A 108 -3.45 -5.99 3.76
C HIS A 108 -3.55 -7.37 3.07
N PRO A 109 -2.59 -8.30 3.31
CA PRO A 109 -2.50 -9.56 2.56
C PRO A 109 -3.45 -10.64 3.07
N SER A 110 -4.67 -10.26 3.45
CA SER A 110 -5.78 -11.15 3.82
C SER A 110 -7.13 -10.53 3.49
N LEU A 111 -8.18 -11.31 3.69
CA LEU A 111 -9.56 -10.84 3.63
C LEU A 111 -9.96 -10.28 5.01
N LEU A 112 -9.77 -8.99 5.22
CA LEU A 112 -10.16 -8.34 6.47
C LEU A 112 -11.66 -8.57 6.79
N PRO A 113 -12.02 -8.73 8.08
CA PRO A 113 -11.22 -8.50 9.28
C PRO A 113 -10.32 -9.67 9.70
N LYS A 114 -10.30 -10.77 8.93
CA LYS A 114 -9.49 -11.94 9.26
C LYS A 114 -8.00 -11.61 9.16
N TYR A 115 -7.25 -11.98 10.19
CA TYR A 115 -5.79 -11.70 10.29
C TYR A 115 -5.44 -10.21 10.35
N ALA A 116 -6.36 -9.35 10.83
CA ALA A 116 -6.07 -7.96 11.14
C ALA A 116 -5.04 -7.84 12.29
N GLY A 117 -4.28 -6.75 12.27
CA GLY A 117 -3.43 -6.34 13.39
C GLY A 117 -2.07 -7.05 13.45
N GLY A 118 -1.02 -6.36 13.11
CA GLY A 118 0.35 -6.77 13.37
C GLY A 118 1.27 -6.76 12.15
N ILE A 119 2.25 -5.90 12.21
CA ILE A 119 3.28 -5.74 11.18
C ILE A 119 4.19 -6.99 11.07
N ASN A 120 4.28 -7.80 12.15
CA ASN A 120 5.22 -8.91 12.25
C ASN A 120 4.61 -10.29 11.98
N ASN A 121 3.30 -10.38 11.77
CA ASN A 121 2.63 -11.64 11.53
C ASN A 121 2.78 -12.07 10.06
N ASN A 122 3.25 -13.29 9.86
CA ASN A 122 3.22 -13.89 8.53
C ASN A 122 1.81 -14.41 8.24
N VAL A 123 0.97 -13.55 7.69
CA VAL A 123 -0.44 -13.84 7.39
C VAL A 123 -0.59 -15.13 6.57
N HIS A 124 0.25 -15.34 5.55
CA HIS A 124 0.18 -16.53 4.70
C HIS A 124 0.47 -17.81 5.48
N LYS A 125 1.38 -17.76 6.47
CA LYS A 125 1.65 -18.87 7.37
C LYS A 125 0.43 -19.19 8.24
N GLU A 126 -0.24 -18.16 8.78
CA GLU A 126 -1.44 -18.37 9.59
C GLU A 126 -2.62 -18.91 8.76
N VAL A 127 -2.79 -18.44 7.52
CA VAL A 127 -3.79 -18.97 6.57
C VAL A 127 -3.59 -20.48 6.36
N LEU A 128 -2.36 -20.91 6.07
CA LEU A 128 -2.03 -22.34 5.88
C LEU A 128 -2.22 -23.14 7.16
N LYS A 129 -1.78 -22.62 8.30
CA LYS A 129 -1.92 -23.27 9.61
C LYS A 129 -3.38 -23.51 9.99
N ASN A 130 -4.26 -22.57 9.66
CA ASN A 130 -5.69 -22.64 9.95
C ASN A 130 -6.47 -23.44 8.91
N ASN A 131 -5.80 -24.01 7.89
CA ASN A 131 -6.42 -24.75 6.80
C ASN A 131 -7.55 -23.95 6.10
N ASP A 132 -7.34 -22.65 5.89
CA ASP A 132 -8.32 -21.84 5.17
C ASP A 132 -8.45 -22.30 3.72
N ASN A 133 -9.67 -22.34 3.20
CA ASN A 133 -9.94 -22.72 1.80
C ASN A 133 -9.70 -21.55 0.83
N GLU A 134 -9.79 -20.32 1.32
CA GLU A 134 -9.58 -19.09 0.55
C GLU A 134 -8.83 -18.04 1.36
N THR A 135 -8.11 -17.19 0.65
CA THR A 135 -7.45 -15.99 1.17
C THR A 135 -7.50 -14.90 0.11
N GLY A 136 -6.70 -13.85 0.25
CA GLY A 136 -6.64 -12.77 -0.73
C GLY A 136 -5.97 -11.53 -0.17
N CYS A 137 -6.38 -10.39 -0.67
CA CYS A 137 -5.94 -9.09 -0.17
C CYS A 137 -7.11 -8.13 -0.01
N THR A 138 -6.90 -7.13 0.83
CA THR A 138 -7.86 -6.06 1.10
C THR A 138 -7.19 -4.71 0.92
N ILE A 139 -7.77 -3.85 0.08
CA ILE A 139 -7.46 -2.42 0.08
C ILE A 139 -8.45 -1.74 1.01
N HIS A 140 -7.93 -1.01 1.99
CA HIS A 140 -8.72 -0.27 2.96
C HIS A 140 -8.16 1.13 3.19
N TYR A 141 -8.99 2.04 3.65
CA TYR A 141 -8.53 3.34 4.13
C TYR A 141 -7.76 3.16 5.44
N VAL A 142 -6.70 3.93 5.61
CA VAL A 142 -5.88 3.90 6.83
C VAL A 142 -6.42 4.89 7.84
N THR A 143 -6.58 4.41 9.07
CA THR A 143 -6.95 5.19 10.26
C THR A 143 -5.83 5.08 11.30
N ALA A 144 -6.00 5.73 12.45
CA ALA A 144 -5.04 5.61 13.57
C ALA A 144 -4.98 4.18 14.15
N ASP A 145 -6.08 3.43 14.03
CA ASP A 145 -6.17 2.04 14.45
C ASP A 145 -5.75 1.12 13.31
N VAL A 146 -4.83 0.20 13.62
CA VAL A 146 -4.23 -0.70 12.61
C VAL A 146 -5.29 -1.60 11.98
N ASP A 147 -5.30 -1.66 10.64
CA ASP A 147 -6.18 -2.51 9.81
C ASP A 147 -7.69 -2.36 10.07
N SER A 148 -8.12 -1.26 10.72
CA SER A 148 -9.51 -1.05 11.17
C SER A 148 -10.31 -0.10 10.26
N GLY A 149 -9.67 0.53 9.28
CA GLY A 149 -10.33 1.49 8.40
C GLY A 149 -11.28 0.85 7.40
N PRO A 150 -12.20 1.64 6.81
CA PRO A 150 -13.20 1.13 5.86
C PRO A 150 -12.57 0.39 4.68
N VAL A 151 -13.11 -0.79 4.38
CA VAL A 151 -12.70 -1.61 3.23
C VAL A 151 -13.21 -0.97 1.95
N LEU A 152 -12.32 -0.89 0.94
CA LEU A 152 -12.64 -0.35 -0.38
C LEU A 152 -12.73 -1.45 -1.44
N VAL A 153 -11.76 -2.38 -1.46
CA VAL A 153 -11.72 -3.51 -2.41
C VAL A 153 -11.18 -4.75 -1.71
N GLN A 154 -11.74 -5.91 -2.01
CA GLN A 154 -11.17 -7.21 -1.65
C GLN A 154 -11.04 -8.09 -2.89
N LYS A 155 -9.91 -8.77 -3.02
CA LYS A 155 -9.70 -9.80 -4.05
C LYS A 155 -9.37 -11.13 -3.39
N LYS A 156 -9.99 -12.20 -3.90
CA LYS A 156 -9.89 -13.54 -3.34
C LYS A 156 -9.12 -14.48 -4.23
N CYS A 157 -8.45 -15.45 -3.62
CA CYS A 157 -7.92 -16.63 -4.30
C CYS A 157 -8.09 -17.89 -3.44
N LYS A 158 -8.15 -19.05 -4.09
CA LYS A 158 -8.18 -20.34 -3.40
C LYS A 158 -6.81 -20.68 -2.83
N VAL A 159 -6.79 -21.27 -1.64
CA VAL A 159 -5.61 -21.95 -1.09
C VAL A 159 -5.57 -23.35 -1.69
N GLN A 160 -4.43 -23.72 -2.26
CA GLN A 160 -4.24 -25.03 -2.91
C GLN A 160 -3.70 -26.04 -1.88
N PRO A 161 -4.03 -27.34 -2.01
CA PRO A 161 -3.59 -28.36 -1.05
C PRO A 161 -2.07 -28.43 -0.82
N ASN A 162 -1.28 -28.07 -1.84
CA ASN A 162 0.19 -28.13 -1.79
C ASN A 162 0.83 -26.73 -1.70
N ASP A 163 0.09 -25.72 -1.27
CA ASP A 163 0.67 -24.37 -1.12
C ASP A 163 1.73 -24.33 -0.02
N THR A 164 2.82 -23.69 -0.35
CA THR A 164 3.80 -23.19 0.61
C THR A 164 3.48 -21.73 0.95
N VAL A 165 4.12 -21.20 1.99
CA VAL A 165 4.01 -19.77 2.34
C VAL A 165 4.40 -18.88 1.16
N GLU A 166 5.45 -19.28 0.43
CA GLU A 166 5.99 -18.54 -0.72
C GLU A 166 5.03 -18.59 -1.92
N SER A 167 4.48 -19.75 -2.25
CA SER A 167 3.53 -19.88 -3.38
C SER A 167 2.25 -19.12 -3.13
N LEU A 168 1.72 -19.20 -1.90
CA LEU A 168 0.52 -18.47 -1.51
C LEU A 168 0.76 -16.95 -1.50
N LYS A 169 1.90 -16.52 -0.93
CA LYS A 169 2.31 -15.11 -0.94
C LYS A 169 2.41 -14.56 -2.36
N HIS A 170 3.07 -15.29 -3.26
CA HIS A 170 3.18 -14.87 -4.65
C HIS A 170 1.81 -14.73 -5.32
N ARG A 171 0.89 -15.67 -5.10
CA ARG A 171 -0.48 -15.63 -5.64
C ARG A 171 -1.25 -14.42 -5.12
N VAL A 172 -1.17 -14.11 -3.83
CA VAL A 172 -1.82 -12.94 -3.23
C VAL A 172 -1.21 -11.65 -3.76
N GLN A 173 0.11 -11.54 -3.88
CA GLN A 173 0.78 -10.36 -4.42
C GLN A 173 0.34 -10.01 -5.86
N LEU A 174 0.03 -10.99 -6.69
CA LEU A 174 -0.52 -10.72 -8.03
C LEU A 174 -1.89 -10.04 -7.98
N LEU A 175 -2.66 -10.27 -6.92
CA LEU A 175 -3.95 -9.63 -6.70
C LEU A 175 -3.82 -8.22 -6.10
N GLU A 176 -2.79 -7.95 -5.30
CA GLU A 176 -2.60 -6.68 -4.60
C GLU A 176 -2.51 -5.51 -5.58
N GLY A 177 -1.68 -5.63 -6.62
CA GLY A 177 -1.57 -4.61 -7.66
C GLY A 177 -2.89 -4.36 -8.40
N GLN A 178 -3.64 -5.43 -8.72
CA GLN A 178 -4.97 -5.32 -9.34
C GLN A 178 -5.99 -4.65 -8.41
N ALA A 179 -5.93 -4.98 -7.11
CA ALA A 179 -6.82 -4.39 -6.11
C ALA A 179 -6.55 -2.88 -5.93
N PHE A 180 -5.27 -2.44 -5.95
CA PHE A 180 -4.94 -1.01 -5.94
C PHE A 180 -5.48 -0.28 -7.17
N ILE A 181 -5.32 -0.85 -8.36
CA ILE A 181 -5.82 -0.23 -9.60
C ILE A 181 -7.36 -0.08 -9.54
N GLU A 182 -8.07 -1.11 -9.09
CA GLU A 182 -9.52 -1.06 -8.91
C GLU A 182 -9.94 -0.02 -7.87
N ALA A 183 -9.24 0.04 -6.72
CA ALA A 183 -9.49 1.04 -5.69
C ALA A 183 -9.29 2.47 -6.20
N LEU A 184 -8.25 2.71 -7.00
CA LEU A 184 -7.99 4.02 -7.61
C LEU A 184 -9.05 4.42 -8.62
N HIS A 185 -9.57 3.48 -9.41
CA HIS A 185 -10.73 3.75 -10.29
C HIS A 185 -12.00 4.13 -9.51
N LEU A 186 -12.25 3.50 -8.34
CA LEU A 186 -13.39 3.87 -7.49
C LEU A 186 -13.23 5.29 -6.92
N ILE A 187 -12.01 5.67 -6.53
CA ILE A 187 -11.73 7.03 -6.04
C ILE A 187 -11.86 8.06 -7.17
N GLU A 188 -11.36 7.73 -8.35
CA GLU A 188 -11.47 8.61 -9.52
C GLU A 188 -12.94 8.91 -9.83
N LYS A 189 -13.78 7.89 -9.89
CA LYS A 189 -15.23 8.06 -10.15
C LYS A 189 -15.90 8.94 -9.11
N LYS A 190 -15.56 8.82 -7.83
CA LYS A 190 -16.13 9.66 -6.75
C LYS A 190 -15.74 11.13 -6.85
N ASN A 191 -14.57 11.42 -7.40
CA ASN A 191 -14.08 12.80 -7.53
C ASN A 191 -14.63 13.52 -8.77
N TYR A 192 -15.24 12.81 -9.70
CA TYR A 192 -15.80 13.37 -10.94
C TYR A 192 -17.33 13.17 -11.06
N ALA A 193 -17.99 12.61 -10.05
CA ALA A 193 -19.45 12.52 -9.90
C ALA A 193 -19.96 13.69 -9.05
#